data_325514bbcafa67695393e427795dae2a
#
_entry.id   325514bbcafa67695393e427795dae2a
#
_cell.length_a   1.000
_cell.length_b   1.000
_cell.length_c   1.000
_cell.angle_alpha   90.00
_cell.angle_beta   90.00
_cell.angle_gamma   90.00
#
_symmetry.space_group_name_H-M   'P 1'
#
loop_
_entity.id
_entity.type
_entity.pdbx_description
1 polymer ?
#
loop_
_entity_poly.entity_id
_entity_poly.type
_entity_poly.pdbx_seq_one_letter_code
_entity_poly.pdbx_strand_id
1 'polypeptide(L)' 'MSQGRLFELVYLLLERGQMTAKELSERFEVSIRTIYRDVDTLAQ' A
#
# COMPACT_ATOMS: atom_id res chain seq x y z
N MET A 1 -10.95 -5.02 -2.46
CA MET A 1 -9.86 -4.49 -1.65
C MET A 1 -10.33 -4.16 -0.25
N SER A 2 -9.48 -4.34 0.74
CA SER A 2 -9.81 -4.05 2.12
C SER A 2 -9.59 -2.57 2.43
N GLN A 3 -10.60 -1.91 3.03
CA GLN A 3 -10.43 -0.53 3.49
C GLN A 3 -9.36 -0.44 4.58
N GLY A 4 -9.26 -1.47 5.42
CA GLY A 4 -8.25 -1.50 6.45
C GLY A 4 -6.84 -1.45 5.87
N ARG A 5 -6.63 -2.13 4.74
CA ARG A 5 -5.32 -2.10 4.08
C ARG A 5 -5.02 -0.72 3.52
N LEU A 6 -6.02 -0.04 2.98
CA LEU A 6 -5.83 1.32 2.46
C LEU A 6 -5.40 2.28 3.56
N PHE A 7 -6.07 2.25 4.70
CA PHE A 7 -5.71 3.10 5.82
C PHE A 7 -4.32 2.77 6.35
N GLU A 8 -4.00 1.50 6.46
CA GLU A 8 -2.68 1.10 6.93
C GLU A 8 -1.59 1.51 5.95
N LEU A 9 -1.87 1.42 4.66
CA LEU A 9 -0.94 1.86 3.62
C LEU A 9 -0.63 3.35 3.77
N VAL A 10 -1.66 4.17 3.92
CA VAL A 10 -1.48 5.61 4.11
C VAL A 10 -0.70 5.88 5.39
N TYR A 11 -1.03 5.20 6.47
CA TYR A 11 -0.34 5.38 7.73
C TYR A 11 1.16 5.06 7.61
N LEU A 12 1.49 3.95 6.96
CA LEU A 12 2.88 3.55 6.78
C LEU A 12 3.66 4.56 5.94
N LEU A 13 3.03 5.06 4.87
CA LEU A 13 3.68 6.05 4.02
C LEU A 13 3.94 7.36 4.77
N LEU A 14 2.99 7.77 5.61
CA LEU A 14 3.17 8.98 6.42
C LEU A 14 4.26 8.78 7.46
N GLU A 15 4.32 7.62 8.08
CA GLU A 15 5.28 7.35 9.14
C GLU A 15 6.69 7.19 8.60
N ARG A 16 6.84 6.45 7.51
CA ARG A 16 8.16 6.16 6.94
C ARG A 16 8.60 7.14 5.87
N GLY A 17 7.66 7.86 5.31
CA GLY A 17 7.92 8.82 4.26
C GLY A 17 8.07 8.20 2.89
N GLN A 18 8.61 6.99 2.79
CA GLN A 18 8.86 6.37 1.50
C GLN A 18 9.01 4.87 1.65
N MET A 19 8.29 4.11 0.80
CA MET A 19 8.42 2.65 0.74
C MET A 19 8.26 2.20 -0.70
N THR A 20 8.98 1.13 -1.07
CA THR A 20 8.84 0.55 -2.41
C THR A 20 7.58 -0.32 -2.48
N ALA A 21 7.09 -0.53 -3.70
CA ALA A 21 5.95 -1.42 -3.90
C ALA A 21 6.28 -2.84 -3.43
N LYS A 22 7.53 -3.26 -3.60
CA LYS A 22 7.96 -4.58 -3.14
C LYS A 22 7.88 -4.69 -1.61
N GLU A 23 8.36 -3.66 -0.90
CA GLU A 23 8.27 -3.66 0.56
C GLU A 23 6.82 -3.72 1.02
N LEU A 24 5.95 -2.95 0.37
CA LEU A 24 4.54 -2.94 0.71
C LEU A 24 3.88 -4.29 0.43
N SER A 25 4.22 -4.91 -0.71
CA SER A 25 3.66 -6.21 -1.06
C SER A 25 4.04 -7.28 -0.03
N GLU A 26 5.26 -7.23 0.46
CA GLU A 26 5.73 -8.16 1.49
C GLU A 26 5.06 -7.89 2.83
N ARG A 27 4.93 -6.62 3.17
CA ARG A 27 4.30 -6.21 4.43
C ARG A 27 2.84 -6.68 4.51
N PHE A 28 2.10 -6.55 3.42
CA PHE A 28 0.69 -6.90 3.39
C PHE A 28 0.42 -8.30 2.86
N GLU A 29 1.47 -9.02 2.47
CA GLU A 29 1.36 -10.38 1.93
C GLU A 29 0.43 -10.44 0.72
N VAL A 30 0.60 -9.48 -0.17
CA VAL A 30 -0.14 -9.41 -1.44
C VAL A 30 0.85 -9.24 -2.58
N SER A 31 0.38 -9.39 -3.81
CA SER A 31 1.24 -9.20 -4.97
C SER A 31 1.56 -7.73 -5.17
N ILE A 32 2.68 -7.46 -5.86
CA ILE A 32 3.05 -6.09 -6.21
C ILE A 32 1.96 -5.45 -7.05
N ARG A 33 1.32 -6.23 -7.92
CA ARG A 33 0.23 -5.75 -8.74
C ARG A 33 -0.91 -5.22 -7.88
N THR A 34 -1.23 -5.92 -6.79
CA THR A 34 -2.26 -5.48 -5.87
C THR A 34 -1.88 -4.14 -5.24
N ILE A 35 -0.60 -3.96 -4.88
CA ILE A 35 -0.13 -2.70 -4.32
C ILE A 35 -0.32 -1.56 -5.32
N TYR A 36 0.03 -1.76 -6.59
CA TYR A 36 -0.17 -0.73 -7.60
C TYR A 36 -1.64 -0.37 -7.77
N ARG A 37 -2.53 -1.36 -7.70
CA ARG A 37 -3.96 -1.10 -7.78
C ARG A 37 -4.45 -0.30 -6.57
N ASP A 38 -3.94 -0.63 -5.38
CA ASP A 38 -4.30 0.09 -4.16
C ASP A 38 -3.85 1.55 -4.23
N VAL A 39 -2.62 1.77 -4.69
CA VAL A 39 -2.09 3.13 -4.82
C VAL A 39 -2.90 3.92 -5.85
N ASP A 40 -3.27 3.27 -6.95
CA ASP A 40 -4.09 3.92 -7.97
C ASP A 40 -5.45 4.32 -7.41
N THR A 41 -6.04 3.46 -6.57
CA THR A 41 -7.31 3.75 -5.92
C THR A 41 -7.19 4.99 -5.02
N LEU A 42 -6.10 5.09 -4.28
CA LEU A 42 -5.86 6.23 -3.39
C LEU A 42 -5.67 7.53 -4.18
N ALA A 43 -5.14 7.43 -5.38
CA ALA A 43 -4.82 8.61 -6.20
C ALA A 43 -6.05 9.20 -6.91
N GLN A 44 -7.18 8.52 -6.88
CA GLN A 44 -8.38 8.98 -7.58
C GLN A 44 -9.23 9.94 -6.77
#